data_c8cf4c0fee09377560fd59d29f31f7e4
#
_entry.id   c8cf4c0fee09377560fd59d29f31f7e4
#
_cell.length_a   1.000
_cell.length_b   1.000
_cell.length_c   1.000
_cell.angle_alpha   90.00
_cell.angle_beta   90.00
_cell.angle_gamma   90.00
#
_symmetry.space_group_name_H-M   'P 1'
#
loop_
_entity.id
_entity.type
_entity.pdbx_description
1 polymer ?
#
loop_
_entity_poly.entity_id
_entity_poly.type
_entity_poly.pdbx_seq_one_letter_code
_entity_poly.pdbx_strand_id
1 'polypeptide(L)'
;MDIAFPKSKAFAVRIVNLYSFLTKTKGEHVMSKQLLRSGTSIGANIAEAQYAISKPDFIAKQQIALKECAESLYWLEILHETDILTKEQFESMYADCVELKKLLITILKTSKEGKVKREEGKVKSEEGKVKSEK
;
A
#
# COMPACT_ATOMS: atom_id res chain seq x y z
N MET A 1 0.33 -4.60 -16.51
CA MET A 1 0.22 -3.17 -16.31
C MET A 1 -0.06 -2.84 -14.86
N ASP A 2 0.70 -1.97 -14.33
CA ASP A 2 0.59 -1.63 -12.93
C ASP A 2 -0.41 -0.51 -12.72
N ILE A 3 -1.57 -0.82 -12.19
CA ILE A 3 -2.57 0.19 -11.89
C ILE A 3 -2.43 0.69 -10.45
N ALA A 4 -1.59 0.05 -9.64
CA ALA A 4 -1.45 0.44 -8.24
C ALA A 4 -0.78 1.80 -8.10
N PHE A 5 0.24 2.09 -8.93
CA PHE A 5 0.92 3.36 -8.80
C PHE A 5 0.03 4.56 -9.10
N PRO A 6 -0.67 4.63 -10.26
CA PRO A 6 -1.53 5.79 -10.51
C PRO A 6 -2.66 5.91 -9.48
N LYS A 7 -3.21 4.78 -9.00
CA LYS A 7 -4.25 4.84 -7.97
C LYS A 7 -3.69 5.33 -6.64
N SER A 8 -2.48 4.90 -6.29
CA SER A 8 -1.86 5.34 -5.04
C SER A 8 -1.48 6.83 -5.09
N LYS A 9 -1.08 7.31 -6.27
CA LYS A 9 -0.79 8.72 -6.45
C LYS A 9 -2.07 9.56 -6.33
N ALA A 10 -3.15 9.09 -6.96
CA ALA A 10 -4.44 9.78 -6.85
C ALA A 10 -4.92 9.81 -5.41
N PHE A 11 -4.73 8.72 -4.67
CA PHE A 11 -5.09 8.66 -3.27
C PHE A 11 -4.24 9.66 -2.46
N ALA A 12 -2.95 9.74 -2.74
CA ALA A 12 -2.07 10.68 -2.05
C ALA A 12 -2.54 12.13 -2.24
N VAL A 13 -2.98 12.48 -3.46
CA VAL A 13 -3.51 13.81 -3.73
C VAL A 13 -4.75 14.06 -2.87
N ARG A 14 -5.65 13.08 -2.78
CA ARG A 14 -6.84 13.20 -1.93
C ARG A 14 -6.45 13.34 -0.47
N ILE A 15 -5.42 12.64 -0.02
CA ILE A 15 -4.95 12.72 1.36
C ILE A 15 -4.41 14.13 1.65
N VAL A 16 -3.66 14.72 0.73
CA VAL A 16 -3.15 16.08 0.91
C VAL A 16 -4.31 17.07 1.02
N ASN A 17 -5.31 16.92 0.17
CA ASN A 17 -6.50 17.79 0.23
C ASN A 17 -7.27 17.59 1.53
N LEU A 18 -7.38 16.36 2.00
CA LEU A 18 -8.04 16.06 3.26
C LEU A 18 -7.27 16.68 4.43
N TYR A 19 -5.94 16.58 4.40
CA TYR A 19 -5.07 17.16 5.40
C TYR A 19 -5.32 18.68 5.50
N SER A 20 -5.40 19.34 4.34
CA SER A 20 -5.67 20.78 4.32
C SER A 20 -7.01 21.10 4.96
N PHE A 21 -8.05 20.32 4.63
CA PHE A 21 -9.37 20.51 5.22
C PHE A 21 -9.35 20.28 6.73
N LEU A 22 -8.71 19.20 7.17
CA LEU A 22 -8.68 18.86 8.60
C LEU A 22 -7.94 19.91 9.42
N THR A 23 -6.85 20.43 8.90
CA THR A 23 -6.08 21.44 9.64
C THR A 23 -6.74 22.80 9.58
N LYS A 24 -7.20 23.23 8.41
CA LYS A 24 -7.72 24.59 8.26
C LYS A 24 -9.16 24.73 8.71
N THR A 25 -10.00 23.74 8.48
CA THR A 25 -11.42 23.83 8.79
C THR A 25 -11.76 23.20 10.13
N LYS A 26 -11.17 22.04 10.42
CA LYS A 26 -11.48 21.33 11.66
C LYS A 26 -10.50 21.62 12.79
N GLY A 27 -9.36 22.24 12.48
CA GLY A 27 -8.37 22.54 13.51
C GLY A 27 -7.71 21.30 14.08
N GLU A 28 -7.75 20.18 13.34
CA GLU A 28 -7.15 18.94 13.81
C GLU A 28 -5.76 18.81 13.20
N HIS A 29 -4.74 18.77 14.03
CA HIS A 29 -3.34 18.83 13.56
C HIS A 29 -2.51 17.63 13.95
N VAL A 30 -3.06 16.69 14.71
CA VAL A 30 -2.28 15.55 15.23
C VAL A 30 -2.52 14.31 14.38
N MET A 31 -3.75 13.82 14.34
CA MET A 31 -4.09 12.62 13.58
C MET A 31 -4.00 12.88 12.08
N SER A 32 -4.36 14.11 11.66
CA SER A 32 -4.27 14.48 10.26
C SER A 32 -2.84 14.38 9.75
N LYS A 33 -1.86 14.72 10.59
CA LYS A 33 -0.45 14.65 10.22
C LYS A 33 -0.01 13.20 10.06
N GLN A 34 -0.48 12.33 10.95
CA GLN A 34 -0.16 10.90 10.86
C GLN A 34 -0.78 10.31 9.59
N LEU A 35 -2.01 10.69 9.27
CA LEU A 35 -2.66 10.22 8.06
C LEU A 35 -1.96 10.76 6.82
N LEU A 36 -1.53 12.02 6.85
CA LEU A 36 -0.77 12.59 5.74
C LEU A 36 0.48 11.75 5.48
N ARG A 37 1.22 11.44 6.53
CA ARG A 37 2.45 10.66 6.39
C ARG A 37 2.16 9.26 5.84
N SER A 38 1.23 8.53 6.47
CA SER A 38 0.97 7.16 6.04
C SER A 38 0.29 7.12 4.67
N GLY A 39 -0.66 8.00 4.42
CA GLY A 39 -1.41 8.00 3.17
C GLY A 39 -0.57 8.33 1.95
N THR A 40 0.43 9.22 2.11
CA THR A 40 1.32 9.56 1.01
C THR A 40 2.46 8.54 0.88
N SER A 41 2.78 7.83 1.97
CA SER A 41 3.84 6.83 1.94
C SER A 41 3.48 5.60 1.12
N ILE A 42 2.19 5.32 0.94
CA ILE A 42 1.76 4.18 0.12
C ILE A 42 2.34 4.34 -1.29
N GLY A 43 2.02 5.45 -1.94
CA GLY A 43 2.48 5.68 -3.31
C GLY A 43 3.98 5.89 -3.40
N ALA A 44 4.58 6.49 -2.37
CA ALA A 44 6.03 6.69 -2.36
C ALA A 44 6.75 5.35 -2.40
N ASN A 45 6.29 4.37 -1.62
CA ASN A 45 6.90 3.04 -1.61
C ASN A 45 6.63 2.27 -2.91
N ILE A 46 5.44 2.43 -3.48
CA ILE A 46 5.14 1.80 -4.76
C ILE A 46 6.04 2.40 -5.85
N ALA A 47 6.26 3.71 -5.82
CA ALA A 47 7.15 4.38 -6.77
C ALA A 47 8.58 3.84 -6.64
N GLU A 48 9.05 3.70 -5.40
CA GLU A 48 10.40 3.17 -5.16
C GLU A 48 10.52 1.72 -5.60
N ALA A 49 9.44 0.94 -5.47
CA ALA A 49 9.45 -0.45 -5.88
C ALA A 49 9.72 -0.60 -7.38
N GLN A 50 9.33 0.40 -8.18
CA GLN A 50 9.56 0.36 -9.63
C GLN A 50 11.04 0.46 -9.96
N TYR A 51 11.85 0.94 -9.03
CA TYR A 51 13.30 1.07 -9.20
C TYR A 51 14.05 0.11 -8.30
N ALA A 52 13.37 -0.97 -7.86
CA ALA A 52 13.99 -1.94 -6.97
C ALA A 52 15.20 -2.60 -7.64
N ILE A 53 16.23 -2.85 -6.84
CA ILE A 53 17.47 -3.42 -7.34
C ILE A 53 17.44 -4.95 -7.34
N SER A 54 16.38 -5.54 -6.80
CA SER A 54 16.23 -7.00 -6.74
C SER A 54 14.78 -7.33 -6.50
N LYS A 55 14.41 -8.59 -6.67
CA LYS A 55 13.05 -9.03 -6.38
C LYS A 55 12.73 -8.92 -4.88
N PRO A 56 13.63 -9.34 -3.98
CA PRO A 56 13.37 -9.11 -2.55
C PRO A 56 13.18 -7.65 -2.20
N ASP A 57 13.92 -6.75 -2.84
CA ASP A 57 13.75 -5.31 -2.61
C ASP A 57 12.37 -4.85 -3.09
N PHE A 58 11.94 -5.31 -4.27
CA PHE A 58 10.61 -5.01 -4.78
C PHE A 58 9.54 -5.45 -3.80
N ILE A 59 9.63 -6.70 -3.31
CA ILE A 59 8.66 -7.24 -2.37
C ILE A 59 8.68 -6.44 -1.07
N ALA A 60 9.86 -6.08 -0.59
CA ALA A 60 9.99 -5.31 0.65
C ALA A 60 9.30 -3.95 0.53
N LYS A 61 9.47 -3.24 -0.59
CA LYS A 61 8.83 -1.95 -0.79
C LYS A 61 7.31 -2.07 -0.88
N GLN A 62 6.82 -3.11 -1.56
CA GLN A 62 5.39 -3.33 -1.66
C GLN A 62 4.81 -3.71 -0.29
N GLN A 63 5.57 -4.44 0.51
CA GLN A 63 5.14 -4.82 1.86
C GLN A 63 5.03 -3.58 2.76
N ILE A 64 5.96 -2.65 2.63
CA ILE A 64 5.89 -1.39 3.37
C ILE A 64 4.66 -0.60 2.93
N ALA A 65 4.39 -0.54 1.61
CA ALA A 65 3.21 0.15 1.11
C ALA A 65 1.93 -0.45 1.72
N LEU A 66 1.85 -1.76 1.83
CA LEU A 66 0.69 -2.43 2.44
C LEU A 66 0.56 -2.05 3.91
N LYS A 67 1.67 -2.00 4.63
CA LYS A 67 1.68 -1.59 6.02
C LYS A 67 1.15 -0.16 6.17
N GLU A 68 1.54 0.73 5.26
CA GLU A 68 1.07 2.12 5.30
C GLU A 68 -0.43 2.22 4.98
N CYS A 69 -0.94 1.32 4.12
CA CYS A 69 -2.38 1.23 3.90
C CYS A 69 -3.10 0.90 5.21
N ALA A 70 -2.58 -0.08 5.94
CA ALA A 70 -3.19 -0.48 7.21
C ALA A 70 -3.21 0.67 8.20
N GLU A 71 -2.11 1.41 8.29
CA GLU A 71 -2.04 2.57 9.19
C GLU A 71 -3.02 3.66 8.75
N SER A 72 -3.13 3.90 7.44
CA SER A 72 -4.05 4.91 6.92
C SER A 72 -5.50 4.56 7.23
N LEU A 73 -5.86 3.28 7.09
CA LEU A 73 -7.22 2.82 7.44
C LEU A 73 -7.49 3.07 8.92
N TYR A 74 -6.50 2.82 9.77
CA TYR A 74 -6.62 3.05 11.20
C TYR A 74 -6.93 4.52 11.50
N TRP A 75 -6.16 5.45 10.91
CA TRP A 75 -6.39 6.87 11.17
C TRP A 75 -7.73 7.34 10.63
N LEU A 76 -8.15 6.82 9.46
CA LEU A 76 -9.47 7.17 8.93
C LEU A 76 -10.57 6.72 9.86
N GLU A 77 -10.44 5.51 10.45
CA GLU A 77 -11.43 4.99 11.39
C GLU A 77 -11.51 5.88 12.63
N ILE A 78 -10.36 6.26 13.19
CA ILE A 78 -10.35 7.10 14.38
C ILE A 78 -10.98 8.47 14.09
N LEU A 79 -10.65 9.08 12.95
CA LEU A 79 -11.20 10.37 12.58
C LEU A 79 -12.72 10.30 12.40
N HIS A 80 -13.22 9.17 11.91
CA HIS A 80 -14.65 8.97 11.75
C HIS A 80 -15.34 8.72 13.09
N GLU A 81 -14.75 7.86 13.93
CA GLU A 81 -15.36 7.50 15.20
C GLU A 81 -15.35 8.65 16.20
N THR A 82 -14.52 9.66 15.97
CA THR A 82 -14.47 10.86 16.79
C THR A 82 -15.23 12.02 16.14
N ASP A 83 -16.03 11.72 15.12
CA ASP A 83 -16.90 12.70 14.44
C ASP A 83 -16.16 13.85 13.76
N ILE A 84 -14.88 13.66 13.46
CA ILE A 84 -14.11 14.68 12.71
C ILE A 84 -14.38 14.53 11.23
N LEU A 85 -14.53 13.28 10.75
CA LEU A 85 -14.96 13.03 9.37
C LEU A 85 -16.41 12.65 9.35
N THR A 86 -17.15 13.15 8.36
CA THR A 86 -18.54 12.71 8.15
C THR A 86 -18.52 11.29 7.59
N LYS A 87 -19.68 10.64 7.64
CA LYS A 87 -19.82 9.30 7.09
C LYS A 87 -19.42 9.26 5.62
N GLU A 88 -19.88 10.26 4.86
CA GLU A 88 -19.59 10.32 3.42
C GLU A 88 -18.11 10.50 3.15
N GLN A 89 -17.45 11.39 3.89
CA GLN A 89 -16.02 11.61 3.73
C GLN A 89 -15.24 10.35 4.07
N PHE A 90 -15.62 9.72 5.16
CA PHE A 90 -14.96 8.50 5.62
C PHE A 90 -15.11 7.39 4.59
N GLU A 91 -16.34 7.12 4.16
CA GLU A 91 -16.59 5.99 3.24
C GLU A 91 -15.87 6.17 1.93
N SER A 92 -15.84 7.40 1.41
CA SER A 92 -15.17 7.67 0.15
C SER A 92 -13.66 7.43 0.24
N MET A 93 -13.03 7.96 1.28
CA MET A 93 -11.59 7.79 1.45
C MET A 93 -11.22 6.35 1.82
N TYR A 94 -12.04 5.74 2.66
CA TYR A 94 -11.80 4.37 3.12
C TYR A 94 -11.87 3.39 1.95
N ALA A 95 -12.85 3.58 1.07
CA ALA A 95 -13.00 2.69 -0.09
C ALA A 95 -11.76 2.73 -0.99
N ASP A 96 -11.21 3.92 -1.22
CA ASP A 96 -10.01 4.05 -2.04
C ASP A 96 -8.82 3.34 -1.40
N CYS A 97 -8.70 3.47 -0.08
CA CYS A 97 -7.58 2.86 0.64
C CYS A 97 -7.71 1.33 0.65
N VAL A 98 -8.95 0.83 0.81
CA VAL A 98 -9.21 -0.61 0.76
C VAL A 98 -8.87 -1.17 -0.62
N GLU A 99 -9.19 -0.42 -1.67
CA GLU A 99 -8.85 -0.84 -3.03
C GLU A 99 -7.34 -1.00 -3.18
N LEU A 100 -6.57 -0.01 -2.68
CA LEU A 100 -5.11 -0.08 -2.72
C LEU A 100 -4.61 -1.29 -1.92
N LYS A 101 -5.20 -1.53 -0.75
CA LYS A 101 -4.82 -2.68 0.07
C LYS A 101 -4.99 -3.98 -0.70
N LYS A 102 -6.13 -4.14 -1.37
CA LYS A 102 -6.41 -5.35 -2.14
C LYS A 102 -5.45 -5.52 -3.30
N LEU A 103 -5.12 -4.42 -4.00
CA LEU A 103 -4.17 -4.47 -5.09
C LEU A 103 -2.78 -4.89 -4.59
N LEU A 104 -2.35 -4.34 -3.46
CA LEU A 104 -1.05 -4.67 -2.90
C LEU A 104 -0.99 -6.12 -2.43
N ILE A 105 -2.06 -6.61 -1.81
CA ILE A 105 -2.13 -8.01 -1.40
C ILE A 105 -1.98 -8.92 -2.61
N THR A 106 -2.67 -8.59 -3.71
CA THR A 106 -2.58 -9.38 -4.95
C THR A 106 -1.17 -9.33 -5.52
N ILE A 107 -0.56 -8.15 -5.57
CA ILE A 107 0.80 -8.00 -6.10
C ILE A 107 1.78 -8.84 -5.27
N LEU A 108 1.66 -8.77 -3.95
CA LEU A 108 2.55 -9.51 -3.06
C LEU A 108 2.35 -11.01 -3.19
N LYS A 109 1.10 -11.45 -3.27
CA LYS A 109 0.80 -12.86 -3.43
C LYS A 109 1.38 -13.39 -4.74
N THR A 110 1.15 -12.67 -5.83
CA THR A 110 1.66 -13.06 -7.15
C THR A 110 3.18 -13.10 -7.15
N SER A 111 3.82 -12.09 -6.56
CA SER A 111 5.27 -12.02 -6.50
C SER A 111 5.87 -13.19 -5.71
N LYS A 112 5.24 -13.53 -4.58
CA LYS A 112 5.72 -14.64 -3.76
C LYS A 112 5.48 -15.98 -4.43
N GLU A 113 4.33 -16.15 -5.08
CA GLU A 113 4.02 -17.36 -5.81
C GLU A 113 5.00 -17.54 -6.96
N GLY A 114 5.29 -16.46 -7.69
CA GLY A 114 6.24 -16.51 -8.78
C GLY A 114 7.62 -16.89 -8.30
N LYS A 115 8.03 -16.39 -7.13
CA LYS A 115 9.30 -16.75 -6.55
C LYS A 115 9.34 -18.23 -6.17
N VAL A 116 8.28 -18.71 -5.52
CA VAL A 116 8.20 -20.11 -5.12
C VAL A 116 8.22 -21.02 -6.33
N LYS A 117 7.43 -20.72 -7.34
CA LYS A 117 7.40 -21.53 -8.55
C LYS A 117 8.74 -21.56 -9.24
N ARG A 118 9.44 -20.42 -9.25
CA ARG A 118 10.75 -20.36 -9.87
C ARG A 118 11.76 -21.20 -9.11
N GLU A 119 11.71 -21.17 -7.80
CA GLU A 119 12.59 -21.97 -6.97
C GLU A 119 12.28 -23.45 -7.09
N GLU A 120 10.99 -23.79 -7.15
CA GLU A 120 10.60 -25.18 -7.36
C GLU A 120 11.06 -25.68 -8.72
N GLY A 121 10.92 -24.86 -9.74
CA GLY A 121 11.38 -25.18 -11.06
C GLY A 121 12.89 -25.38 -11.10
N LYS A 122 13.57 -24.52 -10.35
CA LYS A 122 14.99 -24.60 -10.28
C LYS A 122 15.37 -25.89 -9.61
N VAL A 123 14.67 -26.21 -8.53
CA VAL A 123 14.95 -27.41 -7.81
C VAL A 123 14.59 -28.60 -8.65
N LYS A 124 13.52 -28.66 -9.33
CA LYS A 124 13.21 -29.79 -10.20
C LYS A 124 14.22 -29.92 -11.31
N SER A 125 14.72 -28.82 -11.75
CA SER A 125 15.68 -28.79 -12.83
C SER A 125 17.04 -29.27 -12.35
N GLU A 126 17.36 -29.00 -11.11
CA GLU A 126 18.60 -29.50 -10.54
C GLU A 126 18.35 -30.83 -9.90
N GLU A 127 17.10 -31.15 -9.64
CA GLU A 127 16.80 -32.44 -9.16
C GLU A 127 16.46 -33.26 -10.30
N GLY A 128 16.23 -32.79 -11.37
CA GLY A 128 16.12 -33.48 -12.56
C GLY A 128 17.53 -33.63 -13.02
N LYS A 129 18.23 -32.74 -12.70
CA LYS A 129 19.61 -32.71 -12.68
C LYS A 129 19.90 -33.27 -11.42
N VAL A 130 19.39 -32.63 -10.50
CA VAL A 130 19.53 -32.97 -9.21
C VAL A 130 18.24 -32.78 -8.66
N LYS A 131 17.32 -32.32 -9.20
CA LYS A 131 16.21 -32.11 -8.70
C LYS A 131 16.06 -30.85 -8.13
N SER A 132 16.12 -30.02 -8.45
CA SER A 132 15.88 -28.75 -8.16
C SER A 132 16.08 -28.06 -7.09
N GLU A 133 15.99 -27.26 -6.82
CA GLU A 133 16.39 -26.52 -5.89
C GLU A 133 15.45 -25.49 -5.65
N LYS A 134 15.41 -24.90 -4.94
CA LYS A 134 14.46 -23.98 -4.65
C LYS A 134 14.93 -22.74 -4.44
#